data_0455d99f400dbd240fc6883066554307
#
_entry.id   0455d99f400dbd240fc6883066554307
#
_cell.length_a   1.000
_cell.length_b   1.000
_cell.length_c   1.000
_cell.angle_alpha   90.00
_cell.angle_beta   90.00
_cell.angle_gamma   90.00
#
_symmetry.space_group_name_H-M   'P 1'
#
loop_
_entity.id
_entity.type
_entity.pdbx_description
1 polymer ?
#
loop_
_entity_poly.entity_id
_entity_poly.type
_entity_poly.pdbx_seq_one_letter_code
_entity_poly.pdbx_strand_id
1 'polypeptide(L)'
;MQRKISRCIYVCTACYGIRASKVIYDRKHSAITEYDFSQVELDALLDGFDWLHLSGITQALAPNCRGLIIDMLKTAKKKGLTVSFDGNFRSTLWSWEEARDFCTECLPYVDVLLGIEPYHLWKDETDHSKGD
;
A
#
# COMPACT_ATOMS: atom_id res chain seq x y z
N MET A 1 24.18 -19.71 -7.30
CA MET A 1 22.90 -20.36 -7.01
C MET A 1 21.79 -19.37 -7.38
N GLN A 2 21.11 -19.59 -8.51
CA GLN A 2 20.00 -18.71 -8.93
C GLN A 2 18.83 -18.96 -7.97
N ARG A 3 18.45 -17.93 -7.17
CA ARG A 3 17.19 -17.95 -6.43
C ARG A 3 16.04 -18.01 -7.44
N LYS A 4 15.21 -19.01 -7.34
CA LYS A 4 13.93 -19.04 -8.07
C LYS A 4 13.04 -17.97 -7.47
N ILE A 5 12.97 -16.81 -8.12
CA ILE A 5 12.03 -15.75 -7.78
C ILE A 5 10.65 -16.20 -8.26
N SER A 6 9.72 -16.38 -7.34
CA SER A 6 8.35 -16.77 -7.68
C SER A 6 7.47 -15.54 -7.96
N ARG A 7 6.51 -15.71 -8.85
CA ARG A 7 5.43 -14.73 -9.01
C ARG A 7 4.41 -14.92 -7.88
N CYS A 8 3.72 -13.84 -7.52
CA CYS A 8 2.56 -13.95 -6.65
C CYS A 8 1.49 -14.81 -7.32
N ILE A 9 1.01 -15.84 -6.63
CA ILE A 9 -0.03 -16.74 -7.12
C ILE A 9 -1.29 -16.51 -6.29
N TYR A 10 -2.44 -16.52 -6.93
CA TYR A 10 -3.74 -16.55 -6.26
C TYR A 10 -4.63 -17.61 -6.86
N VAL A 11 -5.44 -18.23 -6.01
CA VAL A 11 -6.48 -19.20 -6.41
C VAL A 11 -7.82 -18.62 -5.99
N CYS A 12 -8.71 -18.46 -6.94
CA CYS A 12 -10.06 -18.00 -6.71
C CYS A 12 -11.06 -19.11 -6.94
N THR A 13 -11.91 -19.41 -5.95
CA THR A 13 -13.07 -20.26 -6.13
C THR A 13 -14.28 -19.39 -6.45
N ALA A 14 -14.90 -19.62 -7.61
CA ALA A 14 -16.07 -18.88 -8.03
C ALA A 14 -17.27 -19.13 -7.08
N CYS A 15 -18.06 -18.08 -6.89
CA CYS A 15 -19.29 -18.14 -6.13
C CYS A 15 -20.39 -18.85 -6.94
N TYR A 16 -20.98 -19.91 -6.36
CA TYR A 16 -22.16 -20.54 -6.93
C TYR A 16 -23.24 -20.66 -5.84
N GLY A 17 -24.39 -20.02 -6.04
CA GLY A 17 -25.49 -20.01 -5.09
C GLY A 17 -25.14 -19.27 -3.79
N ILE A 18 -25.37 -19.90 -2.63
CA ILE A 18 -25.15 -19.33 -1.29
C ILE A 18 -23.71 -19.37 -0.80
N ARG A 19 -22.78 -19.94 -1.57
CA ARG A 19 -21.37 -20.03 -1.18
C ARG A 19 -20.63 -18.75 -1.56
N ALA A 20 -20.00 -18.13 -0.58
CA ALA A 20 -19.12 -16.99 -0.81
C ALA A 20 -17.88 -17.39 -1.63
N SER A 21 -17.45 -16.49 -2.51
CA SER A 21 -16.15 -16.63 -3.19
C SER A 21 -15.02 -16.64 -2.18
N LYS A 22 -14.04 -17.49 -2.37
CA LYS A 22 -12.83 -17.54 -1.56
C LYS A 22 -11.61 -17.34 -2.46
N VAL A 23 -10.76 -16.41 -2.07
CA VAL A 23 -9.48 -16.17 -2.74
C VAL A 23 -8.36 -16.53 -1.77
N ILE A 24 -7.43 -17.34 -2.23
CA ILE A 24 -6.20 -17.69 -1.49
C ILE A 24 -5.04 -17.09 -2.25
N TYR A 25 -4.24 -16.29 -1.53
CA TYR A 25 -3.05 -15.64 -2.07
C TYR A 25 -1.79 -16.31 -1.51
N ASP A 26 -0.87 -16.67 -2.38
CA ASP A 26 0.50 -17.01 -2.04
C ASP A 26 1.41 -15.86 -2.49
N ARG A 27 1.83 -15.02 -1.52
CA ARG A 27 2.64 -13.81 -1.74
C ARG A 27 4.02 -13.90 -1.12
N LYS A 28 4.27 -14.90 -0.27
CA LYS A 28 5.57 -15.08 0.38
C LYS A 28 6.65 -15.38 -0.66
N HIS A 29 7.81 -14.77 -0.48
CA HIS A 29 8.95 -14.95 -1.38
C HIS A 29 8.64 -14.64 -2.86
N SER A 30 7.67 -13.77 -3.09
CA SER A 30 7.41 -13.24 -4.42
C SER A 30 8.49 -12.23 -4.83
N ALA A 31 8.65 -11.99 -6.12
CA ALA A 31 9.67 -11.08 -6.65
C ALA A 31 9.65 -9.70 -5.97
N ILE A 32 8.46 -9.15 -5.75
CA ILE A 32 8.30 -7.83 -5.14
C ILE A 32 8.75 -7.79 -3.68
N THR A 33 8.61 -8.89 -2.92
CA THR A 33 8.97 -8.94 -1.50
C THR A 33 10.48 -9.10 -1.27
N GLU A 34 11.22 -9.50 -2.30
CA GLU A 34 12.66 -9.77 -2.23
C GLU A 34 13.49 -8.81 -3.09
N TYR A 35 12.85 -7.91 -3.83
CA TYR A 35 13.54 -6.98 -4.72
C TYR A 35 14.23 -5.85 -3.94
N ASP A 36 15.45 -5.52 -4.33
CA ASP A 36 16.18 -4.37 -3.81
C ASP A 36 15.80 -3.11 -4.61
N PHE A 37 14.93 -2.29 -4.03
CA PHE A 37 14.46 -1.05 -4.64
C PHE A 37 15.47 0.10 -4.56
N SER A 38 16.58 -0.05 -3.84
CA SER A 38 17.60 1.01 -3.72
C SER A 38 18.27 1.35 -5.06
N GLN A 39 18.17 0.45 -6.04
CA GLN A 39 18.72 0.64 -7.39
C GLN A 39 17.75 1.33 -8.35
N VAL A 40 16.53 1.66 -7.89
CA VAL A 40 15.52 2.30 -8.75
C VAL A 40 15.70 3.81 -8.72
N GLU A 41 15.97 4.39 -9.88
CA GLU A 41 16.07 5.84 -10.07
C GLU A 41 14.66 6.47 -10.12
N LEU A 42 14.10 6.79 -8.97
CA LEU A 42 12.71 7.29 -8.84
C LEU A 42 12.49 8.62 -9.56
N ASP A 43 13.48 9.51 -9.58
CA ASP A 43 13.39 10.77 -10.32
C ASP A 43 13.16 10.53 -11.81
N ALA A 44 13.91 9.59 -12.40
CA ALA A 44 13.77 9.23 -13.81
C ALA A 44 12.48 8.45 -14.06
N LEU A 45 12.09 7.55 -13.13
CA LEU A 45 10.87 6.75 -13.23
C LEU A 45 9.61 7.61 -13.25
N LEU A 46 9.58 8.68 -12.45
CA LEU A 46 8.43 9.59 -12.32
C LEU A 46 8.50 10.79 -13.28
N ASP A 47 9.51 10.86 -14.12
CA ASP A 47 9.65 11.97 -15.06
C ASP A 47 8.59 11.93 -16.16
N GLY A 48 8.01 13.09 -16.48
CA GLY A 48 6.97 13.22 -17.50
C GLY A 48 5.56 12.76 -17.07
N PHE A 49 5.38 12.42 -15.79
CA PHE A 49 4.05 12.11 -15.22
C PHE A 49 3.53 13.27 -14.39
N ASP A 50 2.19 13.40 -14.35
CA ASP A 50 1.48 14.42 -13.57
C ASP A 50 0.78 13.82 -12.35
N TRP A 51 0.61 12.50 -12.34
CA TRP A 51 -0.16 11.79 -11.31
C TRP A 51 0.52 10.48 -10.90
N LEU A 52 0.60 10.25 -9.60
CA LEU A 52 1.04 8.99 -8.99
C LEU A 52 -0.13 8.37 -8.22
N HIS A 53 -0.47 7.12 -8.53
CA HIS A 53 -1.46 6.36 -7.75
C HIS A 53 -0.77 5.21 -7.01
N LEU A 54 -1.02 5.11 -5.71
CA LEU A 54 -0.46 4.06 -4.84
C LEU A 54 -1.57 3.32 -4.10
N SER A 55 -1.32 2.05 -3.79
CA SER A 55 -2.25 1.21 -3.05
C SER A 55 -1.63 0.69 -1.76
N GLY A 56 -2.42 0.71 -0.68
CA GLY A 56 -2.08 0.20 0.63
C GLY A 56 -1.72 -1.30 0.69
N ILE A 57 -2.04 -2.06 -0.34
CA ILE A 57 -1.60 -3.46 -0.43
C ILE A 57 -0.09 -3.54 -0.61
N THR A 58 0.52 -2.66 -1.41
CA THR A 58 1.94 -2.74 -1.75
C THR A 58 2.83 -2.67 -0.51
N GLN A 59 2.62 -1.68 0.36
CA GLN A 59 3.43 -1.53 1.58
C GLN A 59 3.18 -2.63 2.61
N ALA A 60 2.01 -3.27 2.56
CA ALA A 60 1.68 -4.38 3.45
C ALA A 60 2.41 -5.68 3.09
N LEU A 61 2.98 -5.79 1.89
CA LEU A 61 3.61 -7.02 1.41
C LEU A 61 4.94 -7.31 2.09
N ALA A 62 5.79 -6.29 2.27
CA ALA A 62 7.11 -6.45 2.88
C ALA A 62 7.72 -5.10 3.30
N PRO A 63 8.70 -5.10 4.22
CA PRO A 63 9.38 -3.88 4.66
C PRO A 63 10.06 -3.08 3.55
N ASN A 64 10.68 -3.73 2.56
CA ASN A 64 11.27 -3.06 1.40
C ASN A 64 10.25 -2.29 0.57
N CYS A 65 9.01 -2.78 0.50
CA CYS A 65 7.91 -2.08 -0.17
C CYS A 65 7.50 -0.81 0.59
N ARG A 66 7.54 -0.82 1.92
CA ARG A 66 7.26 0.37 2.74
C ARG A 66 8.24 1.50 2.45
N GLY A 67 9.54 1.19 2.43
CA GLY A 67 10.57 2.16 2.06
C GLY A 67 10.37 2.75 0.67
N LEU A 68 10.11 1.89 -0.32
CA LEU A 68 9.81 2.33 -1.68
C LEU A 68 8.64 3.32 -1.74
N ILE A 69 7.53 3.01 -1.07
CA ILE A 69 6.34 3.88 -1.08
C ILE A 69 6.65 5.27 -0.52
N ILE A 70 7.35 5.34 0.60
CA ILE A 70 7.75 6.63 1.21
C ILE A 70 8.67 7.42 0.26
N ASP A 71 9.63 6.77 -0.37
CA ASP A 71 10.54 7.44 -1.30
C ASP A 71 9.82 7.90 -2.57
N MET A 72 8.86 7.13 -3.09
CA MET A 72 8.00 7.52 -4.21
C MET A 72 7.14 8.74 -3.86
N LEU A 73 6.55 8.76 -2.67
CA LEU A 73 5.73 9.88 -2.19
C LEU A 73 6.56 11.18 -2.10
N LYS A 74 7.74 11.11 -1.49
CA LYS A 74 8.67 12.24 -1.38
C LYS A 74 9.10 12.75 -2.76
N THR A 75 9.45 11.84 -3.66
CA THR A 75 9.88 12.18 -5.03
C THR A 75 8.73 12.80 -5.82
N ALA A 76 7.53 12.23 -5.75
CA ALA A 76 6.34 12.77 -6.41
C ALA A 76 6.02 14.20 -5.92
N LYS A 77 6.09 14.43 -4.62
CA LYS A 77 5.85 15.77 -4.05
C LYS A 77 6.91 16.78 -4.50
N LYS A 78 8.18 16.40 -4.51
CA LYS A 78 9.28 17.22 -5.03
C LYS A 78 9.09 17.61 -6.50
N LYS A 79 8.56 16.67 -7.30
CA LYS A 79 8.30 16.88 -8.75
C LYS A 79 6.95 17.57 -9.02
N GLY A 80 6.13 17.82 -8.01
CA GLY A 80 4.83 18.47 -8.14
C GLY A 80 3.72 17.59 -8.73
N LEU A 81 3.85 16.25 -8.62
CA LEU A 81 2.81 15.32 -9.04
C LEU A 81 1.62 15.39 -8.08
N THR A 82 0.43 15.17 -8.61
CA THR A 82 -0.76 14.83 -7.81
C THR A 82 -0.65 13.39 -7.33
N VAL A 83 -0.84 13.16 -6.04
CA VAL A 83 -0.74 11.84 -5.44
C VAL A 83 -2.11 11.36 -4.97
N SER A 84 -2.54 10.22 -5.48
CA SER A 84 -3.70 9.48 -4.94
C SER A 84 -3.26 8.21 -4.24
N PHE A 85 -3.89 7.94 -3.11
CA PHE A 85 -3.60 6.79 -2.28
C PHE A 85 -4.89 6.04 -1.93
N ASP A 86 -4.91 4.75 -2.20
CA ASP A 86 -6.00 3.86 -1.77
C ASP A 86 -5.53 3.07 -0.55
N GLY A 87 -6.15 3.33 0.61
CA GLY A 87 -5.81 2.67 1.87
C GLY A 87 -5.89 1.16 1.80
N ASN A 88 -6.90 0.63 1.12
CA ASN A 88 -7.06 -0.78 0.72
C ASN A 88 -6.59 -1.78 1.79
N PHE A 89 -7.06 -1.59 3.04
CA PHE A 89 -6.66 -2.41 4.18
C PHE A 89 -7.00 -3.88 3.97
N ARG A 90 -6.07 -4.75 4.35
CA ARG A 90 -6.22 -6.20 4.31
C ARG A 90 -5.69 -6.81 5.61
N SER A 91 -6.60 -7.24 6.48
CA SER A 91 -6.25 -7.86 7.77
C SER A 91 -5.40 -9.13 7.66
N THR A 92 -5.36 -9.74 6.48
CA THR A 92 -4.50 -10.91 6.18
C THR A 92 -3.04 -10.55 5.93
N LEU A 93 -2.70 -9.27 5.73
CA LEU A 93 -1.35 -8.81 5.41
C LEU A 93 -0.65 -8.16 6.60
N TRP A 94 -1.37 -7.37 7.36
CA TRP A 94 -0.84 -6.62 8.52
C TRP A 94 -1.93 -6.27 9.51
N SER A 95 -1.54 -5.85 10.71
CA SER A 95 -2.49 -5.40 11.73
C SER A 95 -3.09 -4.04 11.36
N TRP A 96 -4.19 -3.70 12.00
CA TRP A 96 -4.83 -2.39 11.86
C TRP A 96 -3.90 -1.27 12.32
N GLU A 97 -3.23 -1.47 13.45
CA GLU A 97 -2.30 -0.51 14.04
C GLU A 97 -1.13 -0.21 13.08
N GLU A 98 -0.52 -1.24 12.51
CA GLU A 98 0.55 -1.08 11.51
C GLU A 98 0.06 -0.32 10.28
N ALA A 99 -1.14 -0.66 9.78
CA ALA A 99 -1.75 0.00 8.63
C ALA A 99 -2.02 1.48 8.90
N ARG A 100 -2.62 1.78 10.05
CA ARG A 100 -2.90 3.14 10.51
C ARG A 100 -1.64 3.98 10.60
N ASP A 101 -0.64 3.48 11.30
CA ASP A 101 0.60 4.22 11.55
C ASP A 101 1.31 4.53 10.24
N PHE A 102 1.42 3.57 9.34
CA PHE A 102 2.02 3.78 8.04
C PHE A 102 1.21 4.75 7.15
N CYS A 103 -0.10 4.61 7.12
CA CYS A 103 -0.94 5.53 6.36
C CYS A 103 -0.85 6.96 6.92
N THR A 104 -0.79 7.12 8.24
CA THR A 104 -0.59 8.43 8.88
C THR A 104 0.72 9.06 8.42
N GLU A 105 1.79 8.28 8.28
CA GLU A 105 3.06 8.76 7.72
C GLU A 105 2.93 9.21 6.26
N CYS A 106 2.08 8.55 5.47
CA CYS A 106 1.85 8.87 4.06
C CYS A 106 1.00 10.12 3.84
N LEU A 107 0.03 10.40 4.73
CA LEU A 107 -0.98 11.45 4.54
C LEU A 107 -0.42 12.84 4.16
N PRO A 108 0.70 13.35 4.70
CA PRO A 108 1.25 14.64 4.32
C PRO A 108 1.60 14.77 2.82
N TYR A 109 1.75 13.65 2.13
CA TYR A 109 2.13 13.60 0.71
C TYR A 109 0.95 13.30 -0.22
N VAL A 110 -0.24 13.00 0.33
CA VAL A 110 -1.40 12.52 -0.41
C VAL A 110 -2.36 13.68 -0.68
N ASP A 111 -2.75 13.86 -1.94
CA ASP A 111 -3.73 14.86 -2.36
C ASP A 111 -5.15 14.26 -2.46
N VAL A 112 -5.27 12.99 -2.83
CA VAL A 112 -6.54 12.27 -2.98
C VAL A 112 -6.49 10.94 -2.23
N LEU A 113 -7.34 10.79 -1.23
CA LEU A 113 -7.47 9.55 -0.45
C LEU A 113 -8.68 8.75 -0.91
N LEU A 114 -8.46 7.48 -1.21
CA LEU A 114 -9.49 6.50 -1.57
C LEU A 114 -9.53 5.39 -0.51
N GLY A 115 -10.59 4.56 -0.53
CA GLY A 115 -10.73 3.47 0.43
C GLY A 115 -11.01 3.96 1.84
N ILE A 116 -12.10 4.71 2.00
CA ILE A 116 -12.47 5.54 3.16
C ILE A 116 -12.70 4.74 4.46
N GLU A 117 -12.98 3.44 4.40
CA GLU A 117 -13.32 2.65 5.59
C GLU A 117 -12.29 2.75 6.72
N PRO A 118 -10.98 2.65 6.48
CA PRO A 118 -9.99 2.90 7.51
C PRO A 118 -9.94 4.36 7.99
N TYR A 119 -10.21 5.32 7.12
CA TYR A 119 -10.01 6.75 7.41
C TYR A 119 -11.01 7.30 8.45
N HIS A 120 -12.28 6.91 8.42
CA HIS A 120 -13.24 7.37 9.41
C HIS A 120 -12.99 6.77 10.80
N LEU A 121 -12.44 5.57 10.88
CA LEU A 121 -11.99 4.97 12.14
C LEU A 121 -10.80 5.75 12.73
N TRP A 122 -9.90 6.30 11.89
CA TRP A 122 -8.79 7.14 12.37
C TRP A 122 -9.26 8.49 12.90
N LYS A 123 -10.29 9.04 12.31
CA LYS A 123 -10.83 10.34 12.69
C LYS A 123 -11.53 10.29 14.04
N ASP A 124 -12.20 9.20 14.35
CA ASP A 124 -12.92 9.03 15.63
C ASP A 124 -11.96 8.87 16.80
N GLU A 125 -10.79 8.26 16.64
CA GLU A 125 -9.77 8.14 17.69
C GLU A 125 -9.09 9.47 18.03
N THR A 126 -9.01 10.41 17.09
CA THR A 126 -8.41 11.73 17.35
C THR A 126 -9.37 12.75 17.94
N ASP A 127 -10.68 12.49 17.90
CA ASP A 127 -11.70 13.41 18.40
C ASP A 127 -12.07 13.17 19.88
N HIS A 128 -11.59 12.09 20.48
CA HIS A 128 -11.76 11.84 21.93
C HIS A 128 -10.86 12.70 22.84
N SER A 129 -10.02 13.55 22.28
CA SER A 129 -9.21 14.52 23.04
C SER A 129 -9.92 15.85 23.31
N LYS A 130 -11.18 16.01 22.91
CA LYS A 130 -12.00 17.19 23.17
C LYS A 130 -13.23 16.82 24.00
N GLY A 131 -12.99 16.32 25.17
CA GLY A 131 -14.03 16.08 26.15
C GLY A 131 -13.43 16.14 27.54
N ASP A 132 -13.19 17.36 28.03
CA ASP A 132 -13.43 17.82 29.42
C ASP A 132 -13.06 19.30 29.49
#